data_b27dc8ca7aa024aa6585de45a763af73
#
_entry.id   b27dc8ca7aa024aa6585de45a763af73
#
_cell.length_a   1.000
_cell.length_b   1.000
_cell.length_c   1.000
_cell.angle_alpha   90.00
_cell.angle_beta   90.00
_cell.angle_gamma   90.00
#
_symmetry.space_group_name_H-M   'P 1'
#
loop_
_entity.id
_entity.type
_entity.pdbx_description
1 polymer ?
#
loop_
_entity_poly.entity_id
_entity_poly.type
_entity_poly.pdbx_seq_one_letter_code
_entity_poly.pdbx_strand_id
1 'polypeptide(L)'
;MNTMVEDTGILRPMRRSHGSGRFKRSQFARIGQNVIIEAGVLVFHPETVELGDGVYVGHGTILKGYYRGRMVIGDGTWIGQQCFFHSAGDLSIGRNVGIGPGVKIITSSHAEEGISKPILHSRIQTAPVVVEDDADLGVGSVILPGVHVGKGAQVGAGAVVASDVPPYAVVAGVPARLIRTRTK
;
A
#
# COMPACT_ATOMS: atom_id res chain seq x y z
N MET A 1 19.51 -1.85 -20.06
CA MET A 1 20.66 -2.71 -19.79
C MET A 1 20.40 -3.39 -18.46
N ASN A 2 20.12 -4.69 -18.46
CA ASN A 2 20.08 -5.50 -17.25
C ASN A 2 21.54 -5.75 -16.85
N THR A 3 21.99 -5.14 -15.77
CA THR A 3 23.21 -5.58 -15.12
C THR A 3 22.92 -6.92 -14.45
N MET A 4 23.27 -7.99 -15.13
CA MET A 4 23.38 -9.31 -14.51
C MET A 4 24.53 -9.23 -13.55
N VAL A 5 24.24 -9.45 -12.26
CA VAL A 5 25.29 -9.69 -11.25
C VAL A 5 25.83 -11.06 -11.56
N GLU A 6 27.15 -11.17 -11.84
CA GLU A 6 27.81 -12.43 -12.10
C GLU A 6 27.60 -13.40 -10.94
N ASP A 7 27.30 -14.63 -11.29
CA ASP A 7 27.12 -15.75 -10.35
C ASP A 7 28.42 -16.08 -9.65
N THR A 8 28.52 -15.73 -8.36
CA THR A 8 29.69 -16.05 -7.52
C THR A 8 29.64 -17.46 -6.92
N GLY A 9 28.88 -18.38 -7.53
CA GLY A 9 28.91 -19.81 -7.17
C GLY A 9 28.28 -20.17 -5.81
N ILE A 10 27.63 -19.26 -5.12
CA ILE A 10 26.88 -19.57 -3.90
C ILE A 10 25.46 -19.95 -4.31
N LEU A 11 25.07 -21.20 -4.10
CA LEU A 11 23.70 -21.71 -4.30
C LEU A 11 22.72 -20.97 -3.38
N ARG A 12 22.33 -19.76 -3.78
CA ARG A 12 21.17 -19.07 -3.19
C ARG A 12 19.92 -19.45 -4.02
N PRO A 13 18.77 -19.70 -3.38
CA PRO A 13 17.54 -19.92 -4.11
C PRO A 13 17.32 -18.71 -5.04
N MET A 14 17.18 -18.96 -6.34
CA MET A 14 17.00 -17.90 -7.34
C MET A 14 15.79 -17.06 -6.98
N ARG A 15 16.04 -15.82 -6.59
CA ARG A 15 14.97 -14.84 -6.41
C ARG A 15 14.44 -14.46 -7.78
N ARG A 16 13.13 -14.56 -7.98
CA ARG A 16 12.49 -14.14 -9.22
C ARG A 16 12.17 -12.65 -9.13
N SER A 17 12.40 -11.92 -10.23
CA SER A 17 11.96 -10.53 -10.35
C SER A 17 10.41 -10.49 -10.38
N HIS A 18 9.84 -9.49 -9.70
CA HIS A 18 8.40 -9.18 -9.75
C HIS A 18 8.05 -8.20 -10.90
N GLY A 19 8.96 -7.99 -11.83
CA GLY A 19 8.81 -7.05 -12.93
C GLY A 19 9.77 -5.86 -12.82
N SER A 20 9.81 -5.05 -13.87
CA SER A 20 10.73 -3.90 -13.98
C SER A 20 10.25 -2.62 -13.29
N GLY A 21 9.06 -2.62 -12.72
CA GLY A 21 8.38 -1.41 -12.25
C GLY A 21 7.88 -0.48 -13.37
N ARG A 22 8.23 -0.75 -14.62
CA ARG A 22 7.74 0.00 -15.78
C ARG A 22 6.42 -0.59 -16.26
N PHE A 23 5.51 0.25 -16.70
CA PHE A 23 4.16 -0.16 -17.07
C PHE A 23 3.63 0.63 -18.28
N LYS A 24 2.60 0.06 -18.93
CA LYS A 24 1.73 0.74 -19.92
C LYS A 24 0.32 0.76 -19.36
N ARG A 25 -0.48 1.78 -19.69
CA ARG A 25 -1.88 1.88 -19.25
C ARG A 25 -2.69 0.61 -19.53
N SER A 26 -2.46 -0.02 -20.69
CA SER A 26 -3.13 -1.26 -21.11
C SER A 26 -2.77 -2.50 -20.28
N GLN A 27 -1.81 -2.41 -19.38
CA GLN A 27 -1.40 -3.52 -18.53
C GLN A 27 -2.17 -3.56 -17.20
N PHE A 28 -2.87 -2.47 -16.84
CA PHE A 28 -3.67 -2.44 -15.62
C PHE A 28 -4.89 -3.36 -15.71
N ALA A 29 -5.28 -3.95 -14.58
CA ALA A 29 -6.56 -4.65 -14.49
C ALA A 29 -7.74 -3.71 -14.85
N ARG A 30 -7.67 -2.46 -14.36
CA ARG A 30 -8.54 -1.36 -14.75
C ARG A 30 -7.83 -0.03 -14.53
N ILE A 31 -8.06 0.92 -15.43
CA ILE A 31 -7.64 2.31 -15.24
C ILE A 31 -8.74 3.24 -15.73
N GLY A 32 -9.22 4.08 -14.82
CA GLY A 32 -10.29 5.04 -15.07
C GLY A 32 -9.90 6.21 -15.97
N GLN A 33 -10.85 7.11 -16.15
CA GLN A 33 -10.64 8.36 -16.88
C GLN A 33 -9.93 9.39 -16.00
N ASN A 34 -9.22 10.35 -16.63
CA ASN A 34 -8.54 11.45 -15.95
C ASN A 34 -7.57 11.03 -14.83
N VAL A 35 -7.02 9.82 -14.91
CA VAL A 35 -6.01 9.35 -13.97
C VAL A 35 -4.68 10.03 -14.27
N ILE A 36 -4.07 10.62 -13.26
CA ILE A 36 -2.74 11.25 -13.32
C ILE A 36 -1.75 10.36 -12.59
N ILE A 37 -0.70 9.96 -13.28
CA ILE A 37 0.43 9.22 -12.71
C ILE A 37 1.69 10.03 -12.98
N GLU A 38 2.27 10.54 -11.91
CA GLU A 38 3.42 11.44 -11.97
C GLU A 38 4.74 10.72 -12.28
N ALA A 39 5.77 11.49 -12.59
CA ALA A 39 7.09 10.95 -12.92
C ALA A 39 7.69 10.18 -11.74
N GLY A 40 8.41 9.08 -12.06
CA GLY A 40 9.06 8.23 -11.07
C GLY A 40 8.15 7.26 -10.34
N VAL A 41 6.85 7.24 -10.62
CA VAL A 41 5.95 6.20 -10.09
C VAL A 41 6.32 4.84 -10.67
N LEU A 42 6.41 3.84 -9.80
CA LEU A 42 6.62 2.44 -10.18
C LEU A 42 5.36 1.63 -9.89
N VAL A 43 4.97 0.78 -10.85
CA VAL A 43 3.85 -0.14 -10.65
C VAL A 43 4.32 -1.55 -10.95
N PHE A 44 4.25 -2.42 -9.96
CA PHE A 44 4.54 -3.85 -10.09
C PHE A 44 3.24 -4.61 -10.20
N HIS A 45 3.19 -5.62 -11.05
CA HIS A 45 1.97 -6.41 -11.30
C HIS A 45 0.75 -5.52 -11.63
N PRO A 46 0.85 -4.60 -12.60
CA PRO A 46 -0.26 -3.70 -12.94
C PRO A 46 -1.53 -4.47 -13.31
N GLU A 47 -1.42 -5.71 -13.77
CA GLU A 47 -2.55 -6.61 -14.07
C GLU A 47 -3.40 -6.95 -12.83
N THR A 48 -2.95 -6.60 -11.63
CA THR A 48 -3.69 -6.77 -10.37
C THR A 48 -4.11 -5.44 -9.74
N VAL A 49 -3.82 -4.30 -10.42
CA VAL A 49 -4.09 -2.95 -9.92
C VAL A 49 -5.24 -2.33 -10.69
N GLU A 50 -6.22 -1.83 -9.93
CA GLU A 50 -7.36 -1.07 -10.44
C GLU A 50 -7.30 0.36 -9.91
N LEU A 51 -7.37 1.35 -10.82
CA LEU A 51 -7.48 2.77 -10.49
C LEU A 51 -8.82 3.30 -11.00
N GLY A 52 -9.56 3.95 -10.14
CA GLY A 52 -10.82 4.64 -10.47
C GLY A 52 -10.62 5.91 -11.28
N ASP A 53 -11.71 6.60 -11.54
CA ASP A 53 -11.71 7.87 -12.27
C ASP A 53 -11.10 8.99 -11.41
N GLY A 54 -10.32 9.87 -12.04
CA GLY A 54 -9.73 11.04 -11.37
C GLY A 54 -8.69 10.72 -10.28
N VAL A 55 -8.19 9.49 -10.20
CA VAL A 55 -7.12 9.13 -9.25
C VAL A 55 -5.84 9.87 -9.59
N TYR A 56 -5.22 10.49 -8.58
CA TYR A 56 -3.90 11.09 -8.68
C TYR A 56 -2.85 10.28 -7.92
N VAL A 57 -1.72 10.00 -8.57
CA VAL A 57 -0.59 9.27 -7.97
C VAL A 57 0.66 10.13 -8.04
N GLY A 58 1.13 10.59 -6.90
CA GLY A 58 2.26 11.52 -6.74
C GLY A 58 3.62 10.90 -7.08
N HIS A 59 4.58 11.77 -7.37
CA HIS A 59 5.95 11.43 -7.77
C HIS A 59 6.62 10.41 -6.86
N GLY A 60 7.32 9.44 -7.45
CA GLY A 60 8.13 8.47 -6.71
C GLY A 60 7.35 7.45 -5.89
N THR A 61 6.02 7.43 -5.99
CA THR A 61 5.17 6.43 -5.33
C THR A 61 5.36 5.06 -5.94
N ILE A 62 5.32 4.03 -5.10
CA ILE A 62 5.42 2.63 -5.51
C ILE A 62 4.09 1.93 -5.22
N LEU A 63 3.39 1.57 -6.28
CA LEU A 63 2.23 0.67 -6.23
C LEU A 63 2.73 -0.75 -6.45
N LYS A 64 3.06 -1.43 -5.35
CA LYS A 64 3.54 -2.81 -5.42
C LYS A 64 2.36 -3.77 -5.40
N GLY A 65 1.71 -3.92 -6.55
CA GLY A 65 0.80 -5.03 -6.82
C GLY A 65 1.49 -6.37 -6.58
N TYR A 66 0.72 -7.42 -6.41
CA TYR A 66 1.23 -8.75 -6.17
C TYR A 66 0.43 -9.79 -6.95
N TYR A 67 1.10 -10.81 -7.47
CA TYR A 67 0.52 -11.80 -8.39
C TYR A 67 -0.67 -12.60 -7.82
N ARG A 68 -0.91 -12.55 -6.53
CA ARG A 68 -2.03 -13.22 -5.84
C ARG A 68 -2.97 -12.28 -5.10
N GLY A 69 -2.62 -10.99 -5.00
CA GLY A 69 -3.42 -9.99 -4.30
C GLY A 69 -3.85 -8.89 -5.25
N ARG A 70 -4.99 -8.28 -4.96
CA ARG A 70 -5.54 -7.16 -5.73
C ARG A 70 -5.29 -5.84 -5.02
N MET A 71 -5.08 -4.78 -5.80
CA MET A 71 -5.06 -3.40 -5.33
C MET A 71 -6.15 -2.63 -6.05
N VAL A 72 -7.14 -2.15 -5.30
CA VAL A 72 -8.25 -1.36 -5.83
C VAL A 72 -8.23 0.02 -5.19
N ILE A 73 -8.20 1.07 -6.00
CA ILE A 73 -8.19 2.47 -5.57
C ILE A 73 -9.38 3.17 -6.21
N GLY A 74 -10.29 3.66 -5.36
CA GLY A 74 -11.56 4.27 -5.77
C GLY A 74 -11.40 5.67 -6.35
N ASP A 75 -12.48 6.15 -6.97
CA ASP A 75 -12.54 7.40 -7.71
C ASP A 75 -12.15 8.61 -6.85
N GLY A 76 -11.51 9.60 -7.46
CA GLY A 76 -11.15 10.87 -6.83
C GLY A 76 -10.09 10.77 -5.73
N THR A 77 -9.52 9.60 -5.49
CA THR A 77 -8.50 9.43 -4.44
C THR A 77 -7.18 10.09 -4.85
N TRP A 78 -6.64 10.87 -3.92
CA TRP A 78 -5.37 11.56 -4.07
C TRP A 78 -4.26 10.89 -3.28
N ILE A 79 -3.20 10.44 -3.95
CA ILE A 79 -2.04 9.77 -3.35
C ILE A 79 -0.85 10.69 -3.46
N GLY A 80 -0.30 11.09 -2.31
CA GLY A 80 0.89 11.95 -2.21
C GLY A 80 2.14 11.29 -2.77
N GLN A 81 3.24 12.04 -2.72
CA GLN A 81 4.55 11.63 -3.21
C GLN A 81 5.17 10.57 -2.31
N GLN A 82 6.03 9.70 -2.89
CA GLN A 82 6.87 8.74 -2.16
C GLN A 82 6.08 7.77 -1.25
N CYS A 83 4.82 7.49 -1.59
CA CYS A 83 4.04 6.47 -0.91
C CYS A 83 4.50 5.06 -1.31
N PHE A 84 4.24 4.08 -0.45
CA PHE A 84 4.50 2.67 -0.72
C PHE A 84 3.28 1.84 -0.37
N PHE A 85 2.64 1.24 -1.37
CA PHE A 85 1.50 0.35 -1.19
C PHE A 85 1.85 -1.05 -1.64
N HIS A 86 1.53 -2.03 -0.80
CA HIS A 86 1.80 -3.44 -1.05
C HIS A 86 0.51 -4.25 -0.86
N SER A 87 0.13 -5.05 -1.86
CA SER A 87 -1.16 -5.73 -1.92
C SER A 87 -1.07 -7.26 -1.88
N ALA A 88 -0.05 -7.85 -1.26
CA ALA A 88 0.05 -9.32 -1.18
C ALA A 88 -1.14 -9.99 -0.47
N GLY A 89 -1.81 -9.27 0.45
CA GLY A 89 -3.00 -9.72 1.18
C GLY A 89 -4.26 -8.93 0.81
N ASP A 90 -4.32 -8.33 -0.37
CA ASP A 90 -5.33 -7.41 -0.87
C ASP A 90 -5.28 -6.01 -0.22
N LEU A 91 -5.49 -5.00 -1.04
CA LEU A 91 -5.61 -3.61 -0.63
C LEU A 91 -6.82 -2.97 -1.32
N SER A 92 -7.74 -2.47 -0.52
CA SER A 92 -8.89 -1.70 -1.01
C SER A 92 -8.88 -0.30 -0.42
N ILE A 93 -8.84 0.70 -1.28
CA ILE A 93 -8.95 2.12 -0.94
C ILE A 93 -10.20 2.66 -1.58
N GLY A 94 -11.07 3.27 -0.80
CA GLY A 94 -12.34 3.85 -1.22
C GLY A 94 -12.20 5.09 -2.08
N ARG A 95 -13.29 5.81 -2.23
CA ARG A 95 -13.39 7.05 -3.01
C ARG A 95 -13.02 8.27 -2.17
N ASN A 96 -12.48 9.30 -2.83
CA ASN A 96 -12.16 10.59 -2.22
C ASN A 96 -11.24 10.46 -0.99
N VAL A 97 -10.35 9.48 -0.96
CA VAL A 97 -9.40 9.29 0.13
C VAL A 97 -8.21 10.23 -0.07
N GLY A 98 -7.89 11.01 0.95
CA GLY A 98 -6.66 11.81 1.01
C GLY A 98 -5.52 10.98 1.57
N ILE A 99 -4.39 10.87 0.85
CA ILE A 99 -3.24 10.11 1.31
C ILE A 99 -1.99 10.99 1.25
N GLY A 100 -1.52 11.41 2.41
CA GLY A 100 -0.35 12.27 2.54
C GLY A 100 0.93 11.65 2.00
N PRO A 101 1.94 12.49 1.66
CA PRO A 101 3.23 12.01 1.21
C PRO A 101 3.88 11.01 2.18
N GLY A 102 4.58 10.01 1.63
CA GLY A 102 5.33 9.04 2.42
C GLY A 102 4.50 8.01 3.19
N VAL A 103 3.19 7.97 3.00
CA VAL A 103 2.32 6.95 3.61
C VAL A 103 2.71 5.56 3.12
N LYS A 104 2.72 4.60 4.05
CA LYS A 104 3.01 3.19 3.76
C LYS A 104 1.82 2.32 4.14
N ILE A 105 1.37 1.50 3.21
CA ILE A 105 0.33 0.48 3.45
C ILE A 105 0.92 -0.88 3.14
N ILE A 106 0.97 -1.76 4.13
CA ILE A 106 1.51 -3.10 3.98
C ILE A 106 0.45 -4.14 4.35
N THR A 107 0.39 -5.21 3.59
CA THR A 107 -0.61 -6.28 3.75
C THR A 107 0.03 -7.64 4.05
N SER A 108 1.30 -7.63 4.45
CA SER A 108 2.01 -8.86 4.82
C SER A 108 3.08 -8.60 5.87
N SER A 109 3.39 -9.64 6.64
CA SER A 109 4.50 -9.72 7.58
C SER A 109 5.07 -11.12 7.61
N HIS A 110 6.27 -11.29 8.19
CA HIS A 110 6.78 -12.63 8.50
C HIS A 110 6.12 -13.16 9.77
N ALA A 111 5.78 -14.46 9.77
CA ALA A 111 5.31 -15.15 10.96
C ALA A 111 6.46 -15.32 11.96
N GLU A 112 6.14 -15.25 13.24
CA GLU A 112 7.07 -15.65 14.29
C GLU A 112 7.03 -17.18 14.44
N GLU A 113 8.08 -17.86 13.97
CA GLU A 113 8.17 -19.33 13.97
C GLU A 113 9.33 -19.80 14.86
N GLY A 114 9.44 -19.23 16.06
CA GLY A 114 10.50 -19.52 17.03
C GLY A 114 11.83 -18.83 16.68
N ILE A 115 12.88 -19.20 17.43
CA ILE A 115 14.19 -18.55 17.35
C ILE A 115 15.25 -19.40 16.62
N SER A 116 14.88 -20.59 16.16
CA SER A 116 15.81 -21.55 15.56
C SER A 116 16.20 -21.22 14.11
N LYS A 117 15.49 -20.28 13.47
CA LYS A 117 15.78 -19.84 12.11
C LYS A 117 15.62 -18.33 11.95
N PRO A 118 16.32 -17.72 10.97
CA PRO A 118 16.12 -16.30 10.65
C PRO A 118 14.67 -15.99 10.28
N ILE A 119 14.13 -14.88 10.77
CA ILE A 119 12.77 -14.41 10.45
C ILE A 119 12.52 -14.33 8.94
N LEU A 120 13.53 -13.94 8.16
CA LEU A 120 13.45 -13.87 6.69
C LEU A 120 13.05 -15.21 6.03
N HIS A 121 13.29 -16.33 6.70
CA HIS A 121 12.94 -17.67 6.22
C HIS A 121 11.61 -18.19 6.78
N SER A 122 10.97 -17.40 7.63
CA SER A 122 9.64 -17.73 8.15
C SER A 122 8.56 -17.51 7.09
N ARG A 123 7.44 -18.18 7.28
CA ARG A 123 6.27 -18.05 6.40
C ARG A 123 5.81 -16.59 6.35
N ILE A 124 5.46 -16.12 5.17
CA ILE A 124 4.79 -14.83 5.01
C ILE A 124 3.30 -15.00 5.35
N GLN A 125 2.82 -14.20 6.27
CA GLN A 125 1.40 -14.05 6.57
C GLN A 125 0.87 -12.81 5.83
N THR A 126 -0.34 -12.92 5.31
CA THR A 126 -1.01 -11.82 4.61
C THR A 126 -2.34 -11.54 5.29
N ALA A 127 -2.72 -10.28 5.35
CA ALA A 127 -4.04 -9.85 5.78
C ALA A 127 -4.45 -8.59 5.00
N PRO A 128 -5.73 -8.50 4.57
CA PRO A 128 -6.20 -7.39 3.77
C PRO A 128 -6.17 -6.09 4.55
N VAL A 129 -5.93 -4.98 3.85
CA VAL A 129 -6.15 -3.63 4.38
C VAL A 129 -7.27 -2.98 3.61
N VAL A 130 -8.19 -2.38 4.35
CA VAL A 130 -9.32 -1.62 3.81
C VAL A 130 -9.25 -0.20 4.32
N VAL A 131 -9.34 0.77 3.43
CA VAL A 131 -9.54 2.20 3.74
C VAL A 131 -10.84 2.62 3.10
N GLU A 132 -11.83 2.97 3.89
CA GLU A 132 -13.14 3.37 3.37
C GLU A 132 -13.15 4.78 2.79
N ASP A 133 -14.27 5.13 2.14
CA ASP A 133 -14.47 6.43 1.48
C ASP A 133 -14.21 7.60 2.44
N ASP A 134 -13.73 8.72 1.88
CA ASP A 134 -13.58 10.01 2.56
C ASP A 134 -12.58 10.02 3.73
N ALA A 135 -11.78 8.95 3.90
CA ALA A 135 -10.74 8.90 4.92
C ALA A 135 -9.53 9.77 4.54
N ASP A 136 -8.75 10.16 5.56
CA ASP A 136 -7.54 10.96 5.38
C ASP A 136 -6.37 10.33 6.13
N LEU A 137 -5.32 9.95 5.40
CA LEU A 137 -4.10 9.35 5.94
C LEU A 137 -2.99 10.39 5.98
N GLY A 138 -2.63 10.83 7.17
CA GLY A 138 -1.61 11.87 7.38
C GLY A 138 -0.22 11.47 6.90
N VAL A 139 0.59 12.47 6.57
CA VAL A 139 1.96 12.35 6.06
C VAL A 139 2.76 11.33 6.84
N GLY A 140 3.42 10.40 6.14
CA GLY A 140 4.33 9.41 6.74
C GLY A 140 3.67 8.37 7.64
N SER A 141 2.34 8.30 7.71
CA SER A 141 1.67 7.26 8.49
C SER A 141 1.90 5.86 7.89
N VAL A 142 1.78 4.85 8.74
CA VAL A 142 1.94 3.44 8.36
C VAL A 142 0.69 2.66 8.75
N ILE A 143 0.08 1.98 7.79
CA ILE A 143 -1.07 1.11 8.00
C ILE A 143 -0.59 -0.34 7.94
N LEU A 144 -0.78 -1.09 9.03
CA LEU A 144 -0.31 -2.46 9.17
C LEU A 144 -1.30 -3.49 8.59
N PRO A 145 -0.83 -4.74 8.34
CA PRO A 145 -1.69 -5.78 7.78
C PRO A 145 -2.93 -6.05 8.64
N GLY A 146 -4.07 -6.24 7.98
CA GLY A 146 -5.35 -6.56 8.61
C GLY A 146 -6.14 -5.37 9.12
N VAL A 147 -5.63 -4.14 8.99
CA VAL A 147 -6.30 -2.93 9.49
C VAL A 147 -7.44 -2.50 8.57
N HIS A 148 -8.57 -2.14 9.19
CA HIS A 148 -9.70 -1.48 8.55
C HIS A 148 -9.78 -0.02 9.04
N VAL A 149 -9.62 0.93 8.13
CA VAL A 149 -9.81 2.36 8.38
C VAL A 149 -11.21 2.76 7.91
N GLY A 150 -12.08 3.08 8.86
CA GLY A 150 -13.49 3.38 8.61
C GLY A 150 -13.71 4.70 7.88
N LYS A 151 -14.90 4.84 7.31
CA LYS A 151 -15.33 6.00 6.52
C LYS A 151 -15.07 7.33 7.22
N GLY A 152 -14.48 8.27 6.50
CA GLY A 152 -14.21 9.62 6.99
C GLY A 152 -13.27 9.68 8.20
N ALA A 153 -12.57 8.60 8.53
CA ALA A 153 -11.58 8.60 9.60
C ALA A 153 -10.36 9.44 9.21
N GLN A 154 -9.65 9.94 10.21
CA GLN A 154 -8.43 10.72 10.04
C GLN A 154 -7.28 10.08 10.82
N VAL A 155 -6.22 9.76 10.13
CA VAL A 155 -4.97 9.24 10.70
C VAL A 155 -3.96 10.36 10.77
N GLY A 156 -3.45 10.66 11.96
CA GLY A 156 -2.44 11.69 12.17
C GLY A 156 -1.11 11.39 11.48
N ALA A 157 -0.37 12.46 11.14
CA ALA A 157 0.95 12.32 10.54
C ALA A 157 1.90 11.46 11.41
N GLY A 158 2.69 10.60 10.78
CA GLY A 158 3.63 9.70 11.44
C GLY A 158 3.01 8.60 12.30
N ALA A 159 1.69 8.46 12.31
CA ALA A 159 1.05 7.42 13.10
C ALA A 159 1.32 6.01 12.56
N VAL A 160 1.40 5.01 13.45
CA VAL A 160 1.44 3.59 13.10
C VAL A 160 0.13 2.94 13.53
N VAL A 161 -0.71 2.63 12.55
CA VAL A 161 -2.04 2.05 12.77
C VAL A 161 -1.93 0.53 12.77
N ALA A 162 -2.13 -0.07 13.94
CA ALA A 162 -2.03 -1.51 14.19
C ALA A 162 -3.37 -2.16 14.57
N SER A 163 -4.45 -1.38 14.58
CA SER A 163 -5.81 -1.84 14.91
C SER A 163 -6.81 -1.04 14.09
N ASP A 164 -8.01 -1.57 13.94
CA ASP A 164 -9.09 -0.92 13.21
C ASP A 164 -9.39 0.48 13.73
N VAL A 165 -9.69 1.38 12.80
CA VAL A 165 -10.05 2.77 13.07
C VAL A 165 -11.54 2.95 12.80
N PRO A 166 -12.36 3.27 13.82
CA PRO A 166 -13.79 3.46 13.60
C PRO A 166 -14.11 4.59 12.63
N PRO A 167 -15.27 4.56 11.95
CA PRO A 167 -15.71 5.66 11.11
C PRO A 167 -15.66 7.01 11.84
N TYR A 168 -15.18 8.03 11.14
CA TYR A 168 -15.04 9.41 11.64
C TYR A 168 -14.12 9.59 12.85
N ALA A 169 -13.38 8.55 13.26
CA ALA A 169 -12.40 8.66 14.34
C ALA A 169 -11.18 9.46 13.87
N VAL A 170 -10.57 10.19 14.79
CA VAL A 170 -9.23 10.79 14.63
C VAL A 170 -8.27 10.02 15.52
N VAL A 171 -7.26 9.39 14.90
CA VAL A 171 -6.25 8.60 15.59
C VAL A 171 -4.86 9.15 15.33
N ALA A 172 -3.94 9.03 16.30
CA ALA A 172 -2.55 9.45 16.14
C ALA A 172 -1.62 8.67 17.08
N GLY A 173 -0.32 8.75 16.83
CA GLY A 173 0.74 8.17 17.67
C GLY A 173 1.26 6.83 17.18
N VAL A 174 2.23 6.26 17.95
CA VAL A 174 2.90 4.98 17.68
C VAL A 174 2.90 4.16 18.97
N PRO A 175 2.03 3.14 19.07
CA PRO A 175 0.95 2.81 18.14
C PRO A 175 -0.18 3.85 18.17
N ALA A 176 -0.93 3.96 17.06
CA ALA A 176 -2.04 4.91 16.96
C ALA A 176 -3.13 4.64 18.01
N ARG A 177 -3.66 5.72 18.60
CA ARG A 177 -4.76 5.67 19.57
C ARG A 177 -5.81 6.71 19.22
N LEU A 178 -7.05 6.42 19.61
CA LEU A 178 -8.16 7.34 19.42
C LEU A 178 -7.89 8.65 20.19
N ILE A 179 -7.96 9.77 19.50
CA ILE A 179 -7.85 11.12 20.05
C ILE A 179 -9.26 11.69 20.28
N ARG A 180 -10.13 11.59 19.29
CA ARG A 180 -11.50 12.07 19.29
C ARG A 180 -12.28 11.48 18.11
N THR A 181 -13.57 11.66 18.14
CA THR A 181 -14.44 11.44 16.97
C THR A 181 -14.78 12.79 16.34
N ARG A 182 -14.84 12.83 15.02
CA ARG A 182 -15.33 14.00 14.27
C ARG A 182 -16.84 14.13 14.50
N THR A 183 -17.27 15.34 14.85
CA THR A 183 -18.70 15.68 15.00
C THR A 183 -19.12 16.64 13.89
N LYS A 184 -20.44 16.75 13.70
CA LYS A 184 -21.04 17.73 12.77
C LYS A 184 -20.74 19.16 13.19
#